data_64f56d6a075d9dc73d8c6823843f4b04
#
_entry.id   64f56d6a075d9dc73d8c6823843f4b04
#
_cell.length_a   1.000
_cell.length_b   1.000
_cell.length_c   1.000
_cell.angle_alpha   90.00
_cell.angle_beta   90.00
_cell.angle_gamma   90.00
#
_symmetry.space_group_name_H-M   'P 1'
#
loop_
_entity.id
_entity.type
_entity.pdbx_description
1 polymer ?
#
loop_
_entity_poly.entity_id
_entity_poly.type
_entity_poly.pdbx_seq_one_letter_code
_entity_poly.pdbx_strand_id
1 'polypeptide(L)'
;MSDTKTATANDPKATEKSKTALLIGEDPEVKVALLMILAPEGWTLVESNRLEEALTLAKANQFGLIVTSRETSGKEDVEFLSRLRGVKPHTRIIILTDDSTPQDVIASMRQHAFGYLSKGFSVETLAETVRTVLETPAWDDGIEIMSATPRLITLAVRCHMVTAERLLQFMREITDLPDDERQNVGLAFREMLLNAMEHGGNFDPDKYVEICYVRTRHVVMARIKDPGDGFTLDEVRHAAIGNPPDDPLAHVIRRNNEGMRPGGYGVMLAKNLLDELIYGEKGNEVLLVKYLPGFEPPKPEA
;
A
#
# COMPACT_ATOMS: atom_id res chain seq x y z
N MET A 1 1.35 47.86 27.23
CA MET A 1 0.64 47.06 28.26
C MET A 1 -0.53 46.45 27.55
N SER A 2 -0.64 45.22 27.27
CA SER A 2 -0.16 43.95 27.85
C SER A 2 0.11 42.94 26.73
N ASP A 3 1.25 42.29 26.85
CA ASP A 3 1.60 41.12 26.08
C ASP A 3 0.70 39.95 26.46
N THR A 4 0.06 39.32 25.48
CA THR A 4 -0.51 37.99 25.67
C THR A 4 0.25 37.01 24.75
N LYS A 5 1.27 36.39 25.32
CA LYS A 5 1.95 35.22 24.76
C LYS A 5 0.93 34.08 24.63
N THR A 6 0.59 33.71 23.40
CA THR A 6 -0.08 32.47 23.11
C THR A 6 0.95 31.34 23.25
N ALA A 7 0.72 30.47 24.21
CA ALA A 7 1.54 29.29 24.45
C ALA A 7 1.45 28.34 23.23
N THR A 8 2.58 28.05 22.65
CA THR A 8 2.78 26.96 21.68
C THR A 8 2.49 25.64 22.37
N ALA A 9 1.53 24.90 21.82
CA ALA A 9 1.19 23.55 22.24
C ALA A 9 2.42 22.64 22.18
N ASN A 10 2.62 21.88 23.23
CA ASN A 10 3.63 20.86 23.41
C ASN A 10 3.70 19.91 22.20
N ASP A 11 4.83 19.91 21.55
CA ASP A 11 5.31 18.81 20.72
C ASP A 11 5.41 17.57 21.63
N PRO A 12 4.71 16.44 21.35
CA PRO A 12 4.88 15.24 22.13
C PRO A 12 6.32 14.77 21.93
N LYS A 13 7.14 14.84 22.96
CA LYS A 13 8.49 14.26 23.00
C LYS A 13 8.48 12.94 22.24
N ALA A 14 9.32 12.86 21.21
CA ALA A 14 9.65 11.61 20.52
C ALA A 14 10.03 10.58 21.60
N THR A 15 9.08 9.74 21.96
CA THR A 15 9.30 8.61 22.87
C THR A 15 10.29 7.72 22.15
N GLU A 16 11.45 7.49 22.74
CA GLU A 16 12.45 6.56 22.24
C GLU A 16 11.75 5.26 21.82
N LYS A 17 11.80 4.94 20.51
CA LYS A 17 11.10 3.79 19.96
C LYS A 17 11.65 2.55 20.64
N SER A 18 10.83 1.80 21.35
CA SER A 18 11.24 0.51 21.90
C SER A 18 11.76 -0.37 20.76
N LYS A 19 13.01 -0.80 20.86
CA LYS A 19 13.63 -1.78 19.94
C LYS A 19 13.29 -3.21 20.34
N THR A 20 12.03 -3.45 20.68
CA THR A 20 11.53 -4.78 21.05
C THR A 20 10.37 -5.12 20.11
N ALA A 21 10.47 -6.28 19.48
CA ALA A 21 9.43 -6.87 18.66
C ALA A 21 8.78 -8.04 19.37
N LEU A 22 7.47 -8.24 19.17
CA LEU A 22 6.72 -9.39 19.65
C LEU A 22 6.29 -10.24 18.45
N LEU A 23 6.70 -11.52 18.44
CA LEU A 23 6.18 -12.52 17.51
C LEU A 23 5.08 -13.30 18.22
N ILE A 24 3.95 -13.48 17.56
CA ILE A 24 2.81 -14.24 18.05
C ILE A 24 2.66 -15.51 17.21
N GLY A 25 2.81 -16.68 17.83
CA GLY A 25 2.74 -17.99 17.21
C GLY A 25 4.08 -18.72 17.14
N GLU A 26 4.06 -19.98 16.69
CA GLU A 26 5.21 -20.88 16.66
C GLU A 26 5.72 -21.15 15.23
N ASP A 27 5.98 -20.12 14.46
CA ASP A 27 6.51 -20.26 13.09
C ASP A 27 8.05 -20.12 13.07
N PRO A 28 8.81 -21.23 12.97
CA PRO A 28 10.27 -21.19 13.01
C PRO A 28 10.89 -20.42 11.84
N GLU A 29 10.28 -20.44 10.65
CA GLU A 29 10.78 -19.73 9.47
C GLU A 29 10.63 -18.23 9.65
N VAL A 30 9.44 -17.78 10.08
CA VAL A 30 9.19 -16.38 10.40
C VAL A 30 10.09 -15.89 11.53
N LYS A 31 10.28 -16.70 12.57
CA LYS A 31 11.17 -16.37 13.68
C LYS A 31 12.61 -16.16 13.19
N VAL A 32 13.15 -17.09 12.41
CA VAL A 32 14.51 -16.99 11.88
C VAL A 32 14.63 -15.76 10.98
N ALA A 33 13.67 -15.52 10.10
CA ALA A 33 13.65 -14.35 9.23
C ALA A 33 13.64 -13.05 10.05
N LEU A 34 12.79 -12.94 11.06
CA LEU A 34 12.73 -11.75 11.92
C LEU A 34 14.04 -11.54 12.69
N LEU A 35 14.65 -12.61 13.23
CA LEU A 35 15.95 -12.49 13.91
C LEU A 35 17.05 -12.00 12.98
N MET A 36 17.08 -12.49 11.73
CA MET A 36 18.07 -12.06 10.74
C MET A 36 17.93 -10.58 10.37
N ILE A 37 16.71 -10.03 10.38
CA ILE A 37 16.41 -8.65 10.05
C ILE A 37 16.61 -7.71 11.26
N LEU A 38 16.13 -8.14 12.43
CA LEU A 38 16.00 -7.30 13.59
C LEU A 38 17.29 -7.25 14.45
N ALA A 39 18.02 -8.36 14.57
CA ALA A 39 19.20 -8.43 15.44
C ALA A 39 20.34 -7.48 15.00
N PRO A 40 20.68 -7.31 13.70
CA PRO A 40 21.69 -6.36 13.27
C PRO A 40 21.34 -4.91 13.63
N GLU A 41 20.04 -4.58 13.72
CA GLU A 41 19.55 -3.25 14.09
C GLU A 41 19.42 -3.05 15.63
N GLY A 42 19.85 -4.04 16.40
CA GLY A 42 19.82 -4.01 17.86
C GLY A 42 18.42 -4.20 18.47
N TRP A 43 17.52 -4.87 17.76
CA TRP A 43 16.20 -5.23 18.26
C TRP A 43 16.22 -6.54 19.03
N THR A 44 15.35 -6.65 20.03
CA THR A 44 15.08 -7.88 20.78
C THR A 44 13.75 -8.47 20.32
N LEU A 45 13.73 -9.79 20.09
CA LEU A 45 12.52 -10.53 19.76
C LEU A 45 11.99 -11.24 21.01
N VAL A 46 10.73 -10.97 21.35
CA VAL A 46 9.95 -11.67 22.38
C VAL A 46 8.91 -12.53 21.67
N GLU A 47 8.61 -13.69 22.20
CA GLU A 47 7.67 -14.65 21.61
C GLU A 47 6.50 -14.90 22.56
N SER A 48 5.33 -15.13 21.97
CA SER A 48 4.15 -15.61 22.67
C SER A 48 3.36 -16.53 21.74
N ASN A 49 2.98 -17.69 22.24
CA ASN A 49 2.28 -18.69 21.43
C ASN A 49 0.75 -18.49 21.42
N ARG A 50 0.25 -17.51 22.16
CA ARG A 50 -1.19 -17.29 22.31
C ARG A 50 -1.55 -15.81 22.23
N LEU A 51 -2.59 -15.47 21.50
CA LEU A 51 -3.08 -14.10 21.36
C LEU A 51 -3.43 -13.44 22.70
N GLU A 52 -4.01 -14.17 23.65
CA GLU A 52 -4.35 -13.66 25.00
C GLU A 52 -3.11 -13.29 25.84
N GLU A 53 -2.07 -14.14 25.77
CA GLU A 53 -0.80 -13.86 26.41
C GLU A 53 -0.10 -12.67 25.75
N ALA A 54 -0.08 -12.64 24.40
CA ALA A 54 0.46 -11.54 23.62
C ALA A 54 -0.22 -10.22 23.96
N LEU A 55 -1.54 -10.20 24.12
CA LEU A 55 -2.28 -9.01 24.55
C LEU A 55 -1.88 -8.56 25.97
N THR A 56 -1.67 -9.51 26.88
CA THR A 56 -1.21 -9.22 28.23
C THR A 56 0.20 -8.63 28.25
N LEU A 57 1.10 -9.21 27.46
CA LEU A 57 2.46 -8.70 27.26
C LEU A 57 2.45 -7.29 26.65
N ALA A 58 1.62 -7.08 25.61
CA ALA A 58 1.50 -5.79 24.96
C ALA A 58 0.92 -4.71 25.86
N LYS A 59 0.04 -5.04 26.83
CA LYS A 59 -0.45 -4.11 27.85
C LYS A 59 0.65 -3.71 28.82
N ALA A 60 1.47 -4.67 29.25
CA ALA A 60 2.50 -4.46 30.26
C ALA A 60 3.78 -3.82 29.71
N ASN A 61 4.10 -4.02 28.43
CA ASN A 61 5.34 -3.59 27.80
C ASN A 61 5.08 -2.68 26.60
N GLN A 62 6.14 -2.01 26.15
CA GLN A 62 6.12 -1.27 24.88
C GLN A 62 6.85 -2.08 23.81
N PHE A 63 6.13 -2.43 22.75
CA PHE A 63 6.70 -3.05 21.56
C PHE A 63 6.72 -2.04 20.41
N GLY A 64 7.86 -1.95 19.72
CA GLY A 64 7.99 -1.13 18.52
C GLY A 64 7.37 -1.79 17.28
N LEU A 65 7.25 -3.13 17.31
CA LEU A 65 6.67 -3.95 16.27
C LEU A 65 6.02 -5.18 16.86
N ILE A 66 4.84 -5.57 16.36
CA ILE A 66 4.21 -6.86 16.61
C ILE A 66 4.01 -7.56 15.27
N VAL A 67 4.33 -8.85 15.21
CA VAL A 67 4.13 -9.68 14.03
C VAL A 67 3.33 -10.91 14.45
N THR A 68 2.22 -11.19 13.76
CA THR A 68 1.50 -12.47 13.95
C THR A 68 2.16 -13.56 13.12
N SER A 69 1.87 -14.83 13.39
CA SER A 69 2.37 -15.94 12.58
C SER A 69 1.26 -16.54 11.71
N ARG A 70 1.65 -17.40 10.79
CA ARG A 70 0.74 -18.09 9.87
C ARG A 70 -0.25 -19.03 10.53
N GLU A 71 -0.04 -19.38 11.80
CA GLU A 71 -0.89 -20.30 12.55
C GLU A 71 -2.22 -19.70 13.00
N THR A 72 -2.30 -18.36 13.05
CA THR A 72 -3.52 -17.65 13.37
C THR A 72 -4.36 -17.42 12.10
N SER A 73 -5.68 -17.40 12.25
CA SER A 73 -6.57 -17.00 11.15
C SER A 73 -6.65 -15.48 11.02
N GLY A 74 -6.87 -14.98 9.82
CA GLY A 74 -7.05 -13.55 9.58
C GLY A 74 -8.13 -12.92 10.46
N LYS A 75 -9.19 -13.65 10.78
CA LYS A 75 -10.25 -13.21 11.68
C LYS A 75 -9.76 -13.03 13.13
N GLU A 76 -9.00 -14.00 13.66
CA GLU A 76 -8.43 -13.91 15.02
C GLU A 76 -7.43 -12.77 15.12
N ASP A 77 -6.62 -12.58 14.08
CA ASP A 77 -5.65 -11.48 13.99
C ASP A 77 -6.33 -10.11 14.00
N VAL A 78 -7.42 -9.96 13.24
CA VAL A 78 -8.22 -8.71 13.23
C VAL A 78 -8.85 -8.45 14.60
N GLU A 79 -9.37 -9.48 15.28
CA GLU A 79 -9.92 -9.35 16.63
C GLU A 79 -8.84 -8.93 17.63
N PHE A 80 -7.68 -9.57 17.59
CA PHE A 80 -6.52 -9.19 18.40
C PHE A 80 -6.11 -7.74 18.15
N LEU A 81 -5.99 -7.35 16.87
CA LEU A 81 -5.62 -6.01 16.46
C LEU A 81 -6.60 -4.96 17.00
N SER A 82 -7.91 -5.22 16.89
CA SER A 82 -8.95 -4.34 17.43
C SER A 82 -8.82 -4.15 18.96
N ARG A 83 -8.59 -5.23 19.69
CA ARG A 83 -8.37 -5.20 21.14
C ARG A 83 -7.08 -4.46 21.53
N LEU A 84 -6.03 -4.65 20.74
CA LEU A 84 -4.75 -3.96 20.97
C LEU A 84 -4.86 -2.47 20.71
N ARG A 85 -5.58 -2.03 19.65
CA ARG A 85 -5.80 -0.62 19.35
C ARG A 85 -6.48 0.14 20.49
N GLY A 86 -7.35 -0.51 21.25
CA GLY A 86 -7.96 0.05 22.45
C GLY A 86 -6.98 0.38 23.59
N VAL A 87 -5.79 -0.21 23.60
CA VAL A 87 -4.79 -0.04 24.67
C VAL A 87 -3.45 0.51 24.17
N LYS A 88 -3.06 0.25 22.95
CA LYS A 88 -1.79 0.67 22.30
C LYS A 88 -2.06 1.15 20.87
N PRO A 89 -2.67 2.31 20.68
CA PRO A 89 -3.15 2.77 19.38
C PRO A 89 -2.06 2.94 18.32
N HIS A 90 -0.81 3.17 18.73
CA HIS A 90 0.30 3.51 17.85
C HIS A 90 1.30 2.36 17.63
N THR A 91 1.00 1.15 18.12
CA THR A 91 1.87 -0.01 17.88
C THR A 91 1.77 -0.46 16.42
N ARG A 92 2.91 -0.69 15.78
CA ARG A 92 2.96 -1.21 14.42
C ARG A 92 2.74 -2.70 14.42
N ILE A 93 1.87 -3.17 13.53
CA ILE A 93 1.51 -4.58 13.43
C ILE A 93 1.60 -5.03 11.98
N ILE A 94 2.29 -6.14 11.77
CA ILE A 94 2.27 -6.92 10.54
C ILE A 94 1.49 -8.20 10.82
N ILE A 95 0.48 -8.46 10.00
CA ILE A 95 -0.30 -9.69 10.04
C ILE A 95 0.26 -10.66 9.01
N LEU A 96 0.61 -11.87 9.47
CA LEU A 96 0.97 -12.99 8.62
C LEU A 96 -0.06 -14.09 8.85
N THR A 97 -0.67 -14.61 7.78
CA THR A 97 -1.69 -15.65 7.90
C THR A 97 -1.77 -16.51 6.65
N ASP A 98 -2.06 -17.78 6.79
CA ASP A 98 -2.36 -18.69 5.66
C ASP A 98 -3.87 -18.82 5.42
N ASP A 99 -4.71 -18.31 6.32
CA ASP A 99 -6.18 -18.32 6.24
C ASP A 99 -6.71 -16.88 6.28
N SER A 100 -7.05 -16.35 5.11
CA SER A 100 -7.41 -14.95 4.92
C SER A 100 -8.53 -14.80 3.88
N THR A 101 -9.38 -13.82 4.12
CA THR A 101 -10.39 -13.36 3.16
C THR A 101 -10.19 -11.88 2.85
N PRO A 102 -10.68 -11.37 1.70
CA PRO A 102 -10.67 -9.93 1.43
C PRO A 102 -11.33 -9.09 2.54
N GLN A 103 -12.29 -9.65 3.27
CA GLN A 103 -12.92 -9.00 4.41
C GLN A 103 -11.93 -8.80 5.56
N ASP A 104 -11.09 -9.80 5.84
CA ASP A 104 -10.08 -9.72 6.90
C ASP A 104 -9.01 -8.69 6.57
N VAL A 105 -8.59 -8.64 5.31
CA VAL A 105 -7.64 -7.61 4.82
C VAL A 105 -8.24 -6.21 5.00
N ILE A 106 -9.47 -5.98 4.57
CA ILE A 106 -10.15 -4.69 4.72
C ILE A 106 -10.31 -4.33 6.20
N ALA A 107 -10.66 -5.30 7.06
CA ALA A 107 -10.81 -5.08 8.48
C ALA A 107 -9.48 -4.74 9.14
N SER A 108 -8.37 -5.38 8.73
CA SER A 108 -7.02 -5.07 9.20
C SER A 108 -6.57 -3.67 8.78
N MET A 109 -6.85 -3.26 7.54
CA MET A 109 -6.61 -1.89 7.08
C MET A 109 -7.36 -0.86 7.93
N ARG A 110 -8.64 -1.11 8.25
CA ARG A 110 -9.45 -0.23 9.12
C ARG A 110 -8.88 -0.08 10.53
N GLN A 111 -8.19 -1.11 11.00
CA GLN A 111 -7.49 -1.10 12.29
C GLN A 111 -6.04 -0.61 12.15
N HIS A 112 -5.67 -0.02 11.01
CA HIS A 112 -4.33 0.48 10.73
C HIS A 112 -3.24 -0.58 10.93
N ALA A 113 -3.47 -1.82 10.49
CA ALA A 113 -2.38 -2.77 10.33
C ALA A 113 -1.33 -2.16 9.41
N PHE A 114 -0.06 -2.30 9.75
CA PHE A 114 1.00 -1.73 8.92
C PHE A 114 1.22 -2.55 7.66
N GLY A 115 1.20 -3.87 7.77
CA GLY A 115 1.29 -4.81 6.67
C GLY A 115 0.36 -6.00 6.87
N TYR A 116 -0.01 -6.62 5.77
CA TYR A 116 -0.78 -7.85 5.74
C TYR A 116 -0.21 -8.74 4.65
N LEU A 117 0.25 -9.93 5.01
CA LEU A 117 0.82 -10.91 4.10
C LEU A 117 0.07 -12.24 4.25
N SER A 118 -0.57 -12.67 3.18
CA SER A 118 -1.26 -13.94 3.15
C SER A 118 -0.37 -15.04 2.56
N LYS A 119 -0.92 -16.22 2.41
CA LYS A 119 -0.27 -17.43 1.95
C LYS A 119 0.69 -17.21 0.76
N GLY A 120 1.87 -17.78 0.87
CA GLY A 120 2.86 -17.80 -0.22
C GLY A 120 3.78 -16.58 -0.28
N PHE A 121 3.78 -15.70 0.75
CA PHE A 121 4.79 -14.65 0.83
C PHE A 121 6.20 -15.24 0.99
N SER A 122 7.18 -14.56 0.42
CA SER A 122 8.59 -14.93 0.56
C SER A 122 9.23 -14.26 1.78
N VAL A 123 10.36 -14.82 2.23
CA VAL A 123 11.18 -14.20 3.30
C VAL A 123 11.62 -12.79 2.89
N GLU A 124 11.90 -12.58 1.61
CA GLU A 124 12.28 -11.27 1.06
C GLU A 124 11.14 -10.27 1.21
N THR A 125 9.90 -10.66 0.90
CA THR A 125 8.71 -9.79 1.06
C THR A 125 8.50 -9.42 2.52
N LEU A 126 8.67 -10.38 3.44
CA LEU A 126 8.62 -10.11 4.89
C LEU A 126 9.72 -9.13 5.29
N ALA A 127 10.95 -9.35 4.80
CA ALA A 127 12.09 -8.50 5.11
C ALA A 127 11.89 -7.05 4.63
N GLU A 128 11.39 -6.87 3.42
CA GLU A 128 11.05 -5.54 2.88
C GLU A 128 9.97 -4.86 3.72
N THR A 129 8.90 -5.59 4.05
CA THR A 129 7.81 -5.07 4.90
C THR A 129 8.33 -4.63 6.26
N VAL A 130 9.15 -5.46 6.92
CA VAL A 130 9.73 -5.12 8.24
C VAL A 130 10.63 -3.90 8.13
N ARG A 131 11.53 -3.81 7.14
CA ARG A 131 12.39 -2.63 6.94
C ARG A 131 11.56 -1.36 6.75
N THR A 132 10.54 -1.40 5.90
CA THR A 132 9.62 -0.27 5.69
C THR A 132 8.97 0.17 7.00
N VAL A 133 8.56 -0.79 7.86
CA VAL A 133 8.07 -0.50 9.21
C VAL A 133 9.12 0.23 10.07
N LEU A 134 10.36 -0.26 10.07
CA LEU A 134 11.41 0.29 10.92
C LEU A 134 11.80 1.72 10.50
N GLU A 135 11.82 1.99 9.21
CA GLU A 135 12.20 3.27 8.61
C GLU A 135 11.09 4.32 8.71
N THR A 136 9.82 3.90 8.78
CA THR A 136 8.69 4.82 8.82
C THR A 136 8.64 5.59 10.15
N PRO A 137 8.73 6.92 10.16
CA PRO A 137 8.82 7.70 11.40
C PRO A 137 7.50 7.77 12.18
N ALA A 138 6.37 7.74 11.50
CA ALA A 138 5.03 7.88 12.09
C ALA A 138 4.26 6.56 12.04
N TRP A 139 3.27 6.40 12.93
CA TRP A 139 2.32 5.29 12.90
C TRP A 139 1.20 5.50 11.88
N ASP A 140 0.97 6.76 11.50
CA ASP A 140 -0.01 7.13 10.47
C ASP A 140 0.43 6.56 9.13
N ASP A 141 -0.43 5.72 8.56
CA ASP A 141 -0.15 5.04 7.30
C ASP A 141 -0.48 5.86 6.06
N GLY A 142 -1.12 7.01 6.22
CA GLY A 142 -1.52 7.88 5.12
C GLY A 142 -2.61 7.29 4.22
N ILE A 143 -3.32 6.24 4.67
CA ILE A 143 -4.42 5.61 3.94
C ILE A 143 -5.71 5.84 4.71
N GLU A 144 -6.60 6.64 4.16
CA GLU A 144 -7.93 6.89 4.67
C GLU A 144 -8.97 6.02 3.95
N ILE A 145 -9.69 5.17 4.68
CA ILE A 145 -10.77 4.35 4.11
C ILE A 145 -12.08 5.13 4.19
N MET A 146 -12.52 5.66 3.05
CA MET A 146 -13.80 6.37 2.95
C MET A 146 -14.98 5.40 2.94
N SER A 147 -14.84 4.30 2.19
CA SER A 147 -15.81 3.20 2.14
C SER A 147 -15.10 1.91 1.75
N ALA A 148 -15.49 0.78 2.35
CA ALA A 148 -14.94 -0.51 1.95
C ALA A 148 -15.94 -1.65 2.17
N THR A 149 -16.14 -2.38 1.10
CA THR A 149 -16.74 -3.72 1.04
C THR A 149 -15.81 -4.60 0.19
N PRO A 150 -15.95 -5.92 0.19
CA PRO A 150 -15.11 -6.79 -0.66
C PRO A 150 -15.20 -6.50 -2.17
N ARG A 151 -16.20 -5.75 -2.59
CA ARG A 151 -16.46 -5.45 -4.00
C ARG A 151 -16.29 -3.98 -4.38
N LEU A 152 -16.28 -3.09 -3.41
CA LEU A 152 -16.14 -1.66 -3.62
C LEU A 152 -15.30 -1.07 -2.48
N ILE A 153 -14.18 -0.46 -2.82
CA ILE A 153 -13.29 0.17 -1.87
C ILE A 153 -12.98 1.58 -2.38
N THR A 154 -13.18 2.57 -1.53
CA THR A 154 -12.83 3.97 -1.82
C THR A 154 -11.86 4.47 -0.76
N LEU A 155 -10.72 4.97 -1.21
CA LEU A 155 -9.61 5.40 -0.38
C LEU A 155 -9.17 6.81 -0.75
N ALA A 156 -8.69 7.56 0.23
CA ALA A 156 -7.81 8.71 0.03
C ALA A 156 -6.41 8.33 0.50
N VAL A 157 -5.40 8.50 -0.34
CA VAL A 157 -4.05 7.98 -0.14
C VAL A 157 -3.04 9.11 -0.26
N ARG A 158 -2.28 9.34 0.80
CA ARG A 158 -1.27 10.40 0.86
C ARG A 158 -0.19 10.20 -0.23
N CYS A 159 0.21 11.28 -0.88
CA CYS A 159 1.24 11.26 -1.94
C CYS A 159 2.64 11.04 -1.35
N HIS A 160 2.88 9.84 -0.83
CA HIS A 160 4.16 9.45 -0.25
C HIS A 160 4.53 8.02 -0.65
N MET A 161 5.80 7.77 -0.97
CA MET A 161 6.27 6.47 -1.50
C MET A 161 5.95 5.30 -0.56
N VAL A 162 6.20 5.46 0.74
CA VAL A 162 5.91 4.41 1.74
C VAL A 162 4.42 4.08 1.78
N THR A 163 3.55 5.10 1.66
CA THR A 163 2.09 4.91 1.62
C THR A 163 1.68 4.16 0.35
N ALA A 164 2.31 4.47 -0.80
CA ALA A 164 2.06 3.75 -2.05
C ALA A 164 2.43 2.26 -1.92
N GLU A 165 3.61 1.94 -1.40
CA GLU A 165 4.07 0.56 -1.23
C GLU A 165 3.15 -0.24 -0.30
N ARG A 166 2.72 0.34 0.80
CA ARG A 166 1.77 -0.30 1.71
C ARG A 166 0.41 -0.54 1.06
N LEU A 167 -0.11 0.46 0.34
CA LEU A 167 -1.36 0.28 -0.39
C LEU A 167 -1.26 -0.84 -1.41
N LEU A 168 -0.17 -0.90 -2.18
CA LEU A 168 0.06 -1.95 -3.17
C LEU A 168 0.06 -3.35 -2.54
N GLN A 169 0.64 -3.49 -1.35
CA GLN A 169 0.61 -4.72 -0.58
C GLN A 169 -0.84 -5.12 -0.23
N PHE A 170 -1.63 -4.22 0.34
CA PHE A 170 -3.04 -4.50 0.65
C PHE A 170 -3.87 -4.79 -0.61
N MET A 171 -3.67 -4.04 -1.70
CA MET A 171 -4.39 -4.26 -2.95
C MET A 171 -4.10 -5.63 -3.55
N ARG A 172 -2.85 -6.12 -3.44
CA ARG A 172 -2.46 -7.47 -3.85
C ARG A 172 -3.26 -8.55 -3.11
N GLU A 173 -3.48 -8.36 -1.81
CA GLU A 173 -4.21 -9.30 -0.96
C GLU A 173 -5.74 -9.26 -1.19
N ILE A 174 -6.28 -8.10 -1.59
CA ILE A 174 -7.70 -7.92 -1.86
C ILE A 174 -8.08 -8.42 -3.26
N THR A 175 -7.15 -8.31 -4.22
CA THR A 175 -7.42 -8.64 -5.62
C THR A 175 -7.48 -10.16 -5.82
N ASP A 176 -8.70 -10.68 -5.85
CA ASP A 176 -9.01 -12.11 -6.07
C ASP A 176 -8.95 -12.43 -7.58
N LEU A 177 -7.75 -12.62 -8.11
CA LEU A 177 -7.44 -12.96 -9.50
C LEU A 177 -6.42 -14.11 -9.54
N PRO A 178 -6.37 -14.87 -10.64
CA PRO A 178 -5.25 -15.77 -10.93
C PRO A 178 -3.91 -15.04 -10.84
N ASP A 179 -2.85 -15.75 -10.45
CA ASP A 179 -1.56 -15.13 -10.12
C ASP A 179 -0.99 -14.23 -11.22
N ASP A 180 -1.01 -14.69 -12.46
CA ASP A 180 -0.49 -13.93 -13.62
C ASP A 180 -1.30 -12.64 -13.84
N GLU A 181 -2.63 -12.72 -13.76
CA GLU A 181 -3.50 -11.54 -13.92
C GLU A 181 -3.37 -10.59 -12.74
N ARG A 182 -3.25 -11.12 -11.53
CA ARG A 182 -3.02 -10.33 -10.32
C ARG A 182 -1.71 -9.55 -10.39
N GLN A 183 -0.63 -10.17 -10.91
CA GLN A 183 0.65 -9.50 -11.15
C GLN A 183 0.51 -8.38 -12.18
N ASN A 184 -0.15 -8.66 -13.32
CA ASN A 184 -0.34 -7.70 -14.40
C ASN A 184 -1.16 -6.48 -13.94
N VAL A 185 -2.30 -6.72 -13.28
CA VAL A 185 -3.15 -5.66 -12.73
C VAL A 185 -2.39 -4.87 -11.64
N GLY A 186 -1.67 -5.57 -10.75
CA GLY A 186 -0.88 -4.95 -9.70
C GLY A 186 0.23 -4.05 -10.25
N LEU A 187 0.93 -4.49 -11.29
CA LEU A 187 1.99 -3.69 -11.93
C LEU A 187 1.41 -2.46 -12.64
N ALA A 188 0.33 -2.62 -13.39
CA ALA A 188 -0.35 -1.50 -14.04
C ALA A 188 -0.89 -0.48 -12.99
N PHE A 189 -1.50 -0.96 -11.93
CA PHE A 189 -2.00 -0.13 -10.84
C PHE A 189 -0.85 0.62 -10.15
N ARG A 190 0.28 -0.04 -9.89
CA ARG A 190 1.48 0.58 -9.32
C ARG A 190 1.99 1.74 -10.18
N GLU A 191 2.14 1.52 -11.49
CA GLU A 191 2.62 2.55 -12.41
C GLU A 191 1.68 3.76 -12.45
N MET A 192 0.37 3.54 -12.50
CA MET A 192 -0.61 4.64 -12.52
C MET A 192 -0.71 5.36 -11.18
N LEU A 193 -0.62 4.65 -10.06
CA LEU A 193 -0.59 5.25 -8.72
C LEU A 193 0.66 6.13 -8.55
N LEU A 194 1.84 5.63 -8.92
CA LEU A 194 3.07 6.41 -8.81
C LEU A 194 3.06 7.63 -9.74
N ASN A 195 2.51 7.51 -10.95
CA ASN A 195 2.32 8.66 -11.82
C ASN A 195 1.39 9.71 -11.21
N ALA A 196 0.28 9.30 -10.62
CA ALA A 196 -0.66 10.21 -9.94
C ALA A 196 0.01 10.92 -8.74
N MET A 197 0.83 10.20 -7.95
CA MET A 197 1.54 10.78 -6.81
C MET A 197 2.71 11.68 -7.24
N GLU A 198 3.46 11.32 -8.29
CA GLU A 198 4.60 12.08 -8.79
C GLU A 198 4.17 13.33 -9.55
N HIS A 199 3.36 13.14 -10.60
CA HIS A 199 3.01 14.22 -11.53
C HIS A 199 1.83 15.07 -11.04
N GLY A 200 0.82 14.46 -10.43
CA GLY A 200 -0.31 15.16 -9.88
C GLY A 200 -0.07 15.69 -8.47
N GLY A 201 0.58 14.88 -7.62
CA GLY A 201 0.82 15.19 -6.22
C GLY A 201 2.18 15.81 -5.91
N ASN A 202 3.20 15.68 -6.78
CA ASN A 202 4.61 16.03 -6.55
C ASN A 202 5.22 15.33 -5.32
N PHE A 203 4.74 14.14 -4.94
CA PHE A 203 5.05 13.45 -3.69
C PHE A 203 4.91 14.35 -2.45
N ASP A 204 4.00 15.32 -2.50
CA ASP A 204 3.69 16.20 -1.38
C ASP A 204 2.83 15.42 -0.36
N PRO A 205 3.32 15.19 0.87
CA PRO A 205 2.61 14.41 1.88
C PRO A 205 1.32 15.07 2.38
N ASP A 206 1.08 16.34 2.07
CA ASP A 206 -0.15 17.04 2.41
C ASP A 206 -1.24 16.87 1.33
N LYS A 207 -0.90 16.24 0.20
CA LYS A 207 -1.82 15.92 -0.89
C LYS A 207 -2.22 14.45 -0.90
N TYR A 208 -3.40 14.17 -1.47
CA TYR A 208 -3.98 12.84 -1.52
C TYR A 208 -4.41 12.47 -2.94
N VAL A 209 -4.18 11.21 -3.29
CA VAL A 209 -4.76 10.56 -4.48
C VAL A 209 -6.04 9.85 -4.04
N GLU A 210 -7.14 10.05 -4.77
CA GLU A 210 -8.39 9.31 -4.57
C GLU A 210 -8.36 8.01 -5.39
N ILE A 211 -8.74 6.91 -4.76
CA ILE A 211 -8.79 5.59 -5.38
C ILE A 211 -10.17 4.99 -5.17
N CYS A 212 -10.74 4.45 -6.25
CA CYS A 212 -11.94 3.64 -6.18
C CYS A 212 -11.69 2.31 -6.88
N TYR A 213 -11.72 1.21 -6.10
CA TYR A 213 -11.59 -0.16 -6.60
C TYR A 213 -12.94 -0.83 -6.63
N VAL A 214 -13.26 -1.48 -7.75
CA VAL A 214 -14.51 -2.22 -7.95
C VAL A 214 -14.22 -3.62 -8.49
N ARG A 215 -14.80 -4.63 -7.85
CA ARG A 215 -14.74 -6.04 -8.27
C ARG A 215 -16.14 -6.58 -8.51
N THR A 216 -16.43 -6.96 -9.74
CA THR A 216 -17.68 -7.66 -10.10
C THR A 216 -17.40 -9.10 -10.52
N ARG A 217 -18.41 -9.82 -10.97
CA ARG A 217 -18.22 -11.16 -11.56
C ARG A 217 -17.46 -11.14 -12.89
N HIS A 218 -17.43 -10.00 -13.57
CA HIS A 218 -16.99 -9.90 -14.96
C HIS A 218 -15.80 -8.98 -15.14
N VAL A 219 -15.54 -8.09 -14.19
CA VAL A 219 -14.55 -7.05 -14.35
C VAL A 219 -13.96 -6.62 -13.01
N VAL A 220 -12.67 -6.32 -13.03
CA VAL A 220 -11.97 -5.54 -12.01
C VAL A 220 -11.70 -4.17 -12.58
N MET A 221 -12.04 -3.13 -11.83
CA MET A 221 -11.77 -1.74 -12.20
C MET A 221 -11.08 -1.02 -11.05
N ALA A 222 -10.14 -0.14 -11.40
CA ALA A 222 -9.54 0.78 -10.45
C ALA A 222 -9.51 2.18 -11.07
N ARG A 223 -10.17 3.13 -10.42
CA ARG A 223 -10.10 4.54 -10.74
C ARG A 223 -9.07 5.19 -9.84
N ILE A 224 -8.14 5.93 -10.42
CA ILE A 224 -7.13 6.70 -9.71
C ILE A 224 -7.29 8.16 -10.15
N LYS A 225 -7.48 9.08 -9.18
CA LYS A 225 -7.58 10.50 -9.44
C LYS A 225 -6.56 11.24 -8.60
N ASP A 226 -5.70 11.98 -9.27
CA ASP A 226 -4.67 12.79 -8.63
C ASP A 226 -5.17 14.21 -8.28
N PRO A 227 -4.48 14.91 -7.35
CA PRO A 227 -4.83 16.26 -6.92
C PRO A 227 -4.34 17.36 -7.85
N GLY A 228 -3.74 17.02 -9.00
CA GLY A 228 -3.19 17.98 -9.96
C GLY A 228 -4.24 18.59 -10.89
N ASP A 229 -3.78 19.54 -11.68
CA ASP A 229 -4.62 20.23 -12.66
C ASP A 229 -4.91 19.40 -13.92
N GLY A 230 -4.25 18.22 -14.00
CA GLY A 230 -4.34 17.32 -15.15
C GLY A 230 -3.31 17.61 -16.23
N PHE A 231 -3.44 16.91 -17.37
CA PHE A 231 -2.59 17.06 -18.54
C PHE A 231 -3.36 16.75 -19.82
N THR A 232 -2.90 17.29 -20.93
CA THR A 232 -3.34 16.85 -22.24
C THR A 232 -2.38 15.79 -22.79
N LEU A 233 -2.88 14.90 -23.67
CA LEU A 233 -2.02 13.85 -24.28
C LEU A 233 -0.82 14.45 -25.03
N ASP A 234 -0.95 15.67 -25.55
CA ASP A 234 0.14 16.39 -26.24
C ASP A 234 1.24 16.85 -25.27
N GLU A 235 0.93 17.01 -23.99
CA GLU A 235 1.89 17.40 -22.95
C GLU A 235 2.72 16.23 -22.44
N VAL A 236 2.28 14.97 -22.67
CA VAL A 236 2.98 13.75 -22.20
C VAL A 236 4.09 13.33 -23.18
N ARG A 237 4.76 14.29 -23.80
CA ARG A 237 5.86 14.02 -24.75
C ARG A 237 7.09 13.35 -24.12
N HIS A 238 7.22 13.36 -22.80
CA HIS A 238 8.27 12.68 -22.03
C HIS A 238 7.95 11.20 -21.70
N ALA A 239 6.80 10.69 -22.13
CA ALA A 239 6.41 9.30 -21.97
C ALA A 239 6.56 8.52 -23.29
N ALA A 240 6.83 7.23 -23.20
CA ALA A 240 7.04 6.35 -24.36
C ALA A 240 5.84 6.32 -25.33
N ILE A 241 4.61 6.55 -24.80
CA ILE A 241 3.38 6.60 -25.61
C ILE A 241 3.35 7.79 -26.59
N GLY A 242 4.12 8.85 -26.30
CA GLY A 242 4.25 10.02 -27.17
C GLY A 242 5.43 9.97 -28.14
N ASN A 243 6.14 8.84 -28.21
CA ASN A 243 7.26 8.71 -29.13
C ASN A 243 6.82 8.63 -30.60
N PRO A 244 7.56 9.26 -31.51
CA PRO A 244 7.39 9.01 -32.94
C PRO A 244 7.64 7.51 -33.26
N PRO A 245 6.95 6.95 -34.27
CA PRO A 245 7.15 5.54 -34.65
C PRO A 245 8.58 5.20 -35.08
N ASP A 246 9.32 6.18 -35.57
CA ASP A 246 10.70 6.07 -36.05
C ASP A 246 11.76 6.33 -34.97
N ASP A 247 11.34 6.83 -33.78
CA ASP A 247 12.24 7.05 -32.62
C ASP A 247 11.62 6.55 -31.32
N PRO A 248 11.66 5.22 -31.06
CA PRO A 248 11.06 4.62 -29.85
C PRO A 248 11.74 5.02 -28.54
N LEU A 249 12.88 5.69 -28.58
CA LEU A 249 13.65 6.12 -27.40
C LEU A 249 13.64 7.65 -27.20
N ALA A 250 12.92 8.42 -28.01
CA ALA A 250 12.88 9.88 -27.94
C ALA A 250 12.56 10.40 -26.51
N HIS A 251 11.65 9.72 -25.78
CA HIS A 251 11.28 10.07 -24.41
C HIS A 251 12.46 9.95 -23.43
N VAL A 252 13.36 8.96 -23.61
CA VAL A 252 14.53 8.74 -22.74
C VAL A 252 15.49 9.92 -22.83
N ILE A 253 15.77 10.37 -24.07
CA ILE A 253 16.66 11.52 -24.32
C ILE A 253 16.07 12.79 -23.70
N ARG A 254 14.74 12.98 -23.88
CA ARG A 254 14.06 14.14 -23.32
C ARG A 254 14.09 14.15 -21.79
N ARG A 255 13.74 13.00 -21.15
CA ARG A 255 13.78 12.88 -19.68
C ARG A 255 15.18 13.15 -19.10
N ASN A 256 16.23 12.66 -19.75
CA ASN A 256 17.60 12.94 -19.36
C ASN A 256 17.92 14.45 -19.45
N ASN A 257 17.49 15.11 -20.51
CA ASN A 257 17.72 16.55 -20.71
C ASN A 257 16.96 17.41 -19.70
N GLU A 258 15.78 16.94 -19.27
CA GLU A 258 14.92 17.63 -18.28
C GLU A 258 15.25 17.25 -16.84
N GLY A 259 16.24 16.38 -16.61
CA GLY A 259 16.66 15.93 -15.28
C GLY A 259 15.62 15.07 -14.56
N MET A 260 14.69 14.47 -15.31
CA MET A 260 13.66 13.58 -14.77
C MET A 260 14.24 12.19 -14.44
N ARG A 261 13.67 11.51 -13.46
CA ARG A 261 14.06 10.13 -13.16
C ARG A 261 13.92 9.23 -14.41
N PRO A 262 14.75 8.18 -14.55
CA PRO A 262 14.60 7.19 -15.60
C PRO A 262 13.19 6.58 -15.59
N GLY A 263 12.57 6.41 -16.76
CA GLY A 263 11.21 5.85 -16.87
C GLY A 263 10.47 6.36 -18.11
N GLY A 264 9.16 6.57 -17.98
CA GLY A 264 8.30 7.03 -19.07
C GLY A 264 7.56 5.89 -19.78
N TYR A 265 7.81 4.64 -19.42
CA TYR A 265 7.13 3.47 -19.96
C TYR A 265 5.85 3.08 -19.22
N GLY A 266 5.57 3.66 -18.04
CA GLY A 266 4.50 3.22 -17.15
C GLY A 266 3.12 3.20 -17.81
N VAL A 267 2.76 4.26 -18.55
CA VAL A 267 1.48 4.34 -19.27
C VAL A 267 1.39 3.28 -20.37
N MET A 268 2.47 3.10 -21.13
CA MET A 268 2.53 2.08 -22.18
C MET A 268 2.45 0.66 -21.60
N LEU A 269 3.15 0.43 -20.50
CA LEU A 269 3.12 -0.85 -19.77
C LEU A 269 1.69 -1.14 -19.27
N ALA A 270 1.06 -0.19 -18.58
CA ALA A 270 -0.30 -0.34 -18.10
C ALA A 270 -1.29 -0.63 -19.24
N LYS A 271 -1.14 0.06 -20.38
CA LYS A 271 -1.98 -0.17 -21.58
C LYS A 271 -1.81 -1.56 -22.17
N ASN A 272 -0.63 -2.18 -22.05
CA ASN A 272 -0.36 -3.53 -22.57
C ASN A 272 -0.83 -4.63 -21.59
N LEU A 273 -0.93 -4.35 -20.31
CA LEU A 273 -1.28 -5.31 -19.25
C LEU A 273 -2.78 -5.35 -18.96
N LEU A 274 -3.50 -4.27 -19.30
CA LEU A 274 -4.93 -4.12 -19.06
C LEU A 274 -5.73 -4.25 -20.36
N ASP A 275 -7.01 -4.51 -20.22
CA ASP A 275 -7.91 -4.55 -21.37
C ASP A 275 -8.31 -3.15 -21.81
N GLU A 276 -8.51 -2.22 -20.83
CA GLU A 276 -8.75 -0.80 -21.12
C GLU A 276 -8.03 0.10 -20.12
N LEU A 277 -7.54 1.23 -20.63
CA LEU A 277 -6.96 2.33 -19.85
C LEU A 277 -7.57 3.63 -20.38
N ILE A 278 -8.44 4.22 -19.57
CA ILE A 278 -9.28 5.37 -19.98
C ILE A 278 -8.92 6.58 -19.12
N TYR A 279 -8.53 7.68 -19.75
CA TYR A 279 -8.29 8.95 -19.05
C TYR A 279 -9.53 9.81 -19.03
N GLY A 280 -9.74 10.50 -17.91
CA GLY A 280 -10.77 11.55 -17.81
C GLY A 280 -10.41 12.77 -18.66
N GLU A 281 -11.40 13.63 -18.94
CA GLU A 281 -11.25 14.80 -19.83
C GLU A 281 -10.13 15.76 -19.40
N LYS A 282 -9.90 15.89 -18.10
CA LYS A 282 -8.83 16.75 -17.55
C LYS A 282 -7.46 16.07 -17.50
N GLY A 283 -7.37 14.78 -17.73
CA GLY A 283 -6.13 14.03 -17.63
C GLY A 283 -5.64 13.72 -16.20
N ASN A 284 -6.29 14.23 -15.15
CA ASN A 284 -5.93 13.95 -13.75
C ASN A 284 -6.67 12.76 -13.16
N GLU A 285 -7.29 11.96 -14.00
CA GLU A 285 -8.05 10.77 -13.63
C GLU A 285 -7.83 9.68 -14.65
N VAL A 286 -7.60 8.46 -14.18
CA VAL A 286 -7.45 7.28 -15.05
C VAL A 286 -8.27 6.12 -14.49
N LEU A 287 -8.96 5.43 -15.39
CA LEU A 287 -9.68 4.19 -15.12
C LEU A 287 -8.92 3.02 -15.74
N LEU A 288 -8.55 2.07 -14.91
CA LEU A 288 -7.95 0.80 -15.27
C LEU A 288 -9.05 -0.26 -15.31
N VAL A 289 -9.14 -1.02 -16.39
CA VAL A 289 -10.16 -2.08 -16.56
C VAL A 289 -9.49 -3.39 -16.93
N LYS A 290 -9.83 -4.45 -16.19
CA LYS A 290 -9.44 -5.82 -16.50
C LYS A 290 -10.68 -6.70 -16.56
N TYR A 291 -10.96 -7.28 -17.72
CA TYR A 291 -12.04 -8.25 -17.89
C TYR A 291 -11.62 -9.62 -17.35
N LEU A 292 -12.56 -10.30 -16.74
CA LEU A 292 -12.31 -11.60 -16.13
C LEU A 292 -12.55 -12.72 -17.14
N PRO A 293 -11.88 -13.88 -16.99
CA PRO A 293 -12.06 -15.02 -17.87
C PRO A 293 -13.54 -15.40 -18.05
N GLY A 294 -13.92 -15.61 -19.31
CA GLY A 294 -15.31 -15.97 -19.68
C GLY A 294 -16.26 -14.79 -19.86
N PHE A 295 -15.76 -13.55 -19.80
CA PHE A 295 -16.53 -12.37 -20.17
C PHE A 295 -15.95 -11.72 -21.43
N GLU A 296 -16.79 -11.54 -22.44
CA GLU A 296 -16.48 -10.77 -23.64
C GLU A 296 -17.21 -9.41 -23.52
N PRO A 297 -16.49 -8.28 -23.55
CA PRO A 297 -17.16 -6.99 -23.52
C PRO A 297 -18.00 -6.79 -24.80
N PRO A 298 -19.11 -6.04 -24.70
CA PRO A 298 -19.86 -5.67 -25.89
C PRO A 298 -18.98 -4.92 -26.86
N LYS A 299 -19.05 -5.27 -28.15
CA LYS A 299 -18.31 -4.52 -29.17
C LYS A 299 -18.79 -3.09 -29.16
N PRO A 300 -17.88 -2.10 -29.27
CA PRO A 300 -18.29 -0.71 -29.38
C PRO A 300 -19.23 -0.56 -30.58
N GLU A 301 -20.37 0.08 -30.35
CA GLU A 301 -21.26 0.45 -31.46
C GLU A 301 -20.49 1.35 -32.42
N ALA A 302 -20.53 0.99 -33.71
CA ALA A 302 -19.81 1.65 -34.79
C ALA A 302 -20.35 3.04 -35.10
#